data_6a3b6f317fd5e746861dc488ea2c4561
#
_entry.id   6a3b6f317fd5e746861dc488ea2c4561
#
_cell.length_a   1.000
_cell.length_b   1.000
_cell.length_c   1.000
_cell.angle_alpha   90.00
_cell.angle_beta   90.00
_cell.angle_gamma   90.00
#
_symmetry.space_group_name_H-M   'P 1'
#
loop_
_entity.id
_entity.type
_entity.pdbx_description
1 polymer ?
#
loop_
_entity_poly.entity_id
_entity_poly.type
_entity_poly.pdbx_seq_one_letter_code
_entity_poly.pdbx_strand_id
1 'polypeptide(L)'
;MPKGAITDENGFFRIEGLEPGVYSFKAVVSGYSTLFVNEITITRSRVEQLEFAMEKLILEQEEVVVKASPFIRKKESPVSLKTLNATEIERLPGANRDVSKVIAALPGVASRATFRNDIIIRGGSPGENKFYLDGIEVPNINHFATQGSSGGPVGLLNVNFVREVDFYSGAFPSNRANGLSSVLSFKQKEGNKDGLITNFALGSSDAALTFDGPIGEKTNFIFSARRSYLQFLFAALQLPILPTYNDFQYKFTYRPNQKNKISFIGLGAIDDFNLNAGVNDNVTDDDTREFNNFILGNIPLQEQWNYTFGINWLHYSDHSYQNIVVSRNMLNNTSSRYKDLIETPENLLLDYSSFEAENKFRFEHTYNKNGWRINAGIGYEYARYFNSTYNNITIQGQPVVIDYESNLYLSKFALFSQVSKDYFNEKLLTSFGLRTDFSN
;
A
#
# COMPACT_ATOMS: atom_id res chain seq x y z
N MET A 1 -23.98 -22.02 -18.75
CA MET A 1 -24.20 -22.99 -17.67
C MET A 1 -23.21 -22.69 -16.56
N PRO A 2 -23.58 -22.78 -15.29
CA PRO A 2 -22.60 -22.65 -14.21
C PRO A 2 -21.56 -23.78 -14.32
N LYS A 3 -20.27 -23.44 -14.30
CA LYS A 3 -19.16 -24.39 -14.22
C LYS A 3 -18.75 -24.53 -12.76
N GLY A 4 -18.35 -25.71 -12.34
CA GLY A 4 -17.91 -25.99 -10.98
C GLY A 4 -16.84 -27.06 -10.94
N ALA A 5 -16.14 -27.15 -9.83
CA ALA A 5 -15.19 -28.20 -9.51
C ALA A 5 -15.40 -28.67 -8.07
N ILE A 6 -15.02 -29.91 -7.81
CA ILE A 6 -14.98 -30.50 -6.46
C ILE A 6 -13.52 -30.43 -6.01
N THR A 7 -13.31 -30.10 -4.72
CA THR A 7 -11.97 -30.10 -4.13
C THR A 7 -11.46 -31.55 -3.94
N ASP A 8 -10.14 -31.72 -4.07
CA ASP A 8 -9.48 -32.94 -3.67
C ASP A 8 -9.38 -33.09 -2.13
N GLU A 9 -8.76 -34.16 -1.65
CA GLU A 9 -8.55 -34.44 -0.23
C GLU A 9 -7.74 -33.37 0.51
N ASN A 10 -6.97 -32.56 -0.24
CA ASN A 10 -6.14 -31.46 0.27
C ASN A 10 -6.84 -30.10 0.18
N GLY A 11 -8.07 -30.07 -0.33
CA GLY A 11 -8.84 -28.84 -0.51
C GLY A 11 -8.48 -28.06 -1.79
N PHE A 12 -7.69 -28.62 -2.73
CA PHE A 12 -7.41 -28.00 -4.02
C PHE A 12 -8.55 -28.22 -4.99
N PHE A 13 -8.87 -27.20 -5.75
CA PHE A 13 -9.83 -27.28 -6.85
C PHE A 13 -9.26 -26.60 -8.11
N ARG A 14 -9.75 -26.98 -9.26
CA ARG A 14 -9.42 -26.36 -10.55
C ARG A 14 -10.68 -26.29 -11.42
N ILE A 15 -10.97 -25.10 -11.94
CA ILE A 15 -12.05 -24.88 -12.90
C ILE A 15 -11.42 -24.46 -14.23
N GLU A 16 -11.57 -25.27 -15.25
CA GLU A 16 -10.98 -25.05 -16.57
C GLU A 16 -12.02 -24.59 -17.59
N GLY A 17 -11.53 -24.00 -18.69
CA GLY A 17 -12.34 -23.62 -19.85
C GLY A 17 -13.33 -22.48 -19.54
N LEU A 18 -13.01 -21.60 -18.59
CA LEU A 18 -13.72 -20.34 -18.44
C LEU A 18 -13.30 -19.39 -19.56
N GLU A 19 -14.28 -18.77 -20.21
CA GLU A 19 -14.00 -17.68 -21.15
C GLU A 19 -13.54 -16.42 -20.39
N PRO A 20 -12.73 -15.54 -21.02
CA PRO A 20 -12.39 -14.27 -20.38
C PRO A 20 -13.63 -13.48 -19.97
N GLY A 21 -13.66 -13.02 -18.74
CA GLY A 21 -14.83 -12.32 -18.19
C GLY A 21 -14.74 -12.16 -16.69
N VAL A 22 -15.78 -11.59 -16.09
CA VAL A 22 -15.90 -11.38 -14.65
C VAL A 22 -16.86 -12.42 -14.07
N TYR A 23 -16.40 -13.14 -13.05
CA TYR A 23 -17.12 -14.27 -12.47
C TYR A 23 -17.29 -14.09 -10.96
N SER A 24 -18.38 -14.63 -10.45
CA SER A 24 -18.56 -14.84 -9.02
C SER A 24 -18.46 -16.31 -8.69
N PHE A 25 -17.68 -16.65 -7.67
CA PHE A 25 -17.46 -18.01 -7.22
C PHE A 25 -18.19 -18.25 -5.91
N LYS A 26 -18.77 -19.44 -5.78
CA LYS A 26 -19.43 -19.92 -4.59
C LYS A 26 -18.74 -21.19 -4.11
N ALA A 27 -18.19 -21.18 -2.91
CA ALA A 27 -17.67 -22.38 -2.26
C ALA A 27 -18.70 -22.93 -1.25
N VAL A 28 -18.98 -24.22 -1.37
CA VAL A 28 -19.95 -24.91 -0.49
C VAL A 28 -19.31 -26.21 -0.06
N VAL A 29 -19.26 -26.46 1.24
CA VAL A 29 -18.86 -27.75 1.80
C VAL A 29 -19.71 -28.05 3.03
N SER A 30 -20.06 -29.34 3.23
CA SER A 30 -20.85 -29.76 4.39
C SER A 30 -20.11 -29.42 5.70
N GLY A 31 -20.81 -28.79 6.62
CA GLY A 31 -20.24 -28.38 7.91
C GLY A 31 -19.45 -27.06 7.89
N TYR A 32 -19.52 -26.30 6.79
CA TYR A 32 -18.88 -24.97 6.69
C TYR A 32 -19.86 -23.93 6.15
N SER A 33 -19.65 -22.65 6.53
CA SER A 33 -20.40 -21.52 5.97
C SER A 33 -20.14 -21.39 4.48
N THR A 34 -21.18 -21.19 3.68
CA THR A 34 -21.03 -20.92 2.25
C THR A 34 -20.26 -19.62 2.07
N LEU A 35 -19.20 -19.64 1.28
CA LEU A 35 -18.39 -18.46 0.95
C LEU A 35 -18.64 -18.03 -0.50
N PHE A 36 -18.83 -16.74 -0.70
CA PHE A 36 -18.91 -16.11 -2.02
C PHE A 36 -17.70 -15.21 -2.24
N VAL A 37 -17.10 -15.29 -3.41
CA VAL A 37 -16.09 -14.36 -3.89
C VAL A 37 -16.59 -13.80 -5.22
N ASN A 38 -16.89 -12.50 -5.23
CA ASN A 38 -17.49 -11.83 -6.37
C ASN A 38 -16.44 -11.12 -7.22
N GLU A 39 -16.79 -10.87 -8.49
CA GLU A 39 -16.06 -10.03 -9.43
C GLU A 39 -14.58 -10.40 -9.64
N ILE A 40 -14.30 -11.69 -9.80
CA ILE A 40 -12.99 -12.17 -10.21
C ILE A 40 -12.89 -12.10 -11.73
N THR A 41 -11.88 -11.35 -12.21
CA THR A 41 -11.60 -11.24 -13.64
C THR A 41 -10.76 -12.42 -14.11
N ILE A 42 -11.30 -13.22 -15.04
CA ILE A 42 -10.58 -14.32 -15.69
C ILE A 42 -10.05 -13.81 -17.03
N THR A 43 -8.77 -14.06 -17.30
CA THR A 43 -8.10 -13.73 -18.56
C THR A 43 -7.49 -14.98 -19.21
N ARG A 44 -7.20 -14.93 -20.51
CA ARG A 44 -6.54 -16.07 -21.19
C ARG A 44 -5.06 -16.20 -20.86
N SER A 45 -4.45 -15.13 -20.38
CA SER A 45 -2.99 -15.08 -20.17
C SER A 45 -2.57 -15.55 -18.79
N ARG A 46 -3.52 -15.81 -17.88
CA ARG A 46 -3.21 -16.08 -16.48
C ARG A 46 -4.21 -17.02 -15.85
N VAL A 47 -3.71 -17.94 -15.01
CA VAL A 47 -4.53 -18.70 -14.08
C VAL A 47 -4.72 -17.90 -12.79
N GLU A 48 -5.97 -17.59 -12.45
CA GLU A 48 -6.30 -16.93 -11.21
C GLU A 48 -6.30 -17.92 -10.04
N GLN A 49 -5.63 -17.54 -8.96
CA GLN A 49 -5.54 -18.34 -7.74
C GLN A 49 -6.47 -17.77 -6.68
N LEU A 50 -7.43 -18.58 -6.26
CA LEU A 50 -8.40 -18.22 -5.24
C LEU A 50 -8.18 -19.08 -4.00
N GLU A 51 -8.17 -18.42 -2.85
CA GLU A 51 -8.10 -19.08 -1.54
C GLU A 51 -9.42 -18.81 -0.80
N PHE A 52 -10.16 -19.88 -0.50
CA PHE A 52 -11.41 -19.82 0.24
C PHE A 52 -11.17 -20.25 1.68
N ALA A 53 -10.98 -19.29 2.59
CA ALA A 53 -10.93 -19.58 4.03
C ALA A 53 -12.35 -19.73 4.56
N MET A 54 -12.83 -20.97 4.62
CA MET A 54 -14.20 -21.28 5.05
C MET A 54 -14.30 -21.47 6.55
N GLU A 55 -15.35 -20.92 7.18
CA GLU A 55 -15.64 -21.10 8.61
C GLU A 55 -16.50 -22.33 8.84
N LYS A 56 -16.15 -23.16 9.85
CA LYS A 56 -16.88 -24.38 10.19
C LYS A 56 -18.25 -24.03 10.81
N LEU A 57 -19.32 -24.56 10.23
CA LEU A 57 -20.66 -24.48 10.82
C LEU A 57 -20.80 -25.50 11.96
N ILE A 58 -21.39 -25.10 13.07
CA ILE A 58 -21.90 -26.02 14.07
C ILE A 58 -23.37 -26.22 13.74
N LEU A 59 -23.70 -27.43 13.35
CA LEU A 59 -25.05 -27.85 13.01
C LEU A 59 -25.96 -27.76 14.24
N GLU A 60 -26.81 -26.73 14.30
CA GLU A 60 -28.17 -26.85 14.79
C GLU A 60 -29.09 -26.61 13.58
N GLN A 61 -30.01 -27.54 13.38
CA GLN A 61 -30.88 -27.68 12.21
C GLN A 61 -31.60 -26.37 11.89
N GLU A 62 -31.30 -25.79 10.70
CA GLU A 62 -32.27 -25.11 9.85
C GLU A 62 -31.58 -24.77 8.51
N GLU A 63 -32.28 -24.97 7.42
CA GLU A 63 -31.80 -24.69 6.07
C GLU A 63 -31.54 -23.17 5.89
N VAL A 64 -30.29 -22.76 6.01
CA VAL A 64 -29.91 -21.36 5.85
C VAL A 64 -29.79 -21.04 4.37
N VAL A 65 -30.79 -20.39 3.80
CA VAL A 65 -30.67 -19.75 2.49
C VAL A 65 -29.78 -18.50 2.63
N VAL A 66 -28.49 -18.66 2.41
CA VAL A 66 -27.56 -17.54 2.39
C VAL A 66 -27.72 -16.79 1.07
N LYS A 67 -28.34 -15.63 1.08
CA LYS A 67 -28.31 -14.69 -0.05
C LYS A 67 -26.91 -14.10 -0.17
N ALA A 68 -26.32 -14.21 -1.36
CA ALA A 68 -25.06 -13.52 -1.66
C ALA A 68 -25.24 -12.01 -1.42
N SER A 69 -24.54 -11.48 -0.43
CA SER A 69 -24.43 -10.04 -0.24
C SER A 69 -23.12 -9.56 -0.85
N PRO A 70 -23.12 -8.55 -1.71
CA PRO A 70 -21.89 -7.93 -2.20
C PRO A 70 -21.10 -7.22 -1.08
N PHE A 71 -21.70 -7.11 0.12
CA PHE A 71 -21.08 -6.47 1.28
C PHE A 71 -20.68 -7.53 2.31
N ILE A 72 -19.46 -8.05 2.19
CA ILE A 72 -18.88 -8.91 3.22
C ILE A 72 -18.52 -8.03 4.41
N ARG A 73 -19.24 -8.17 5.52
CA ARG A 73 -18.93 -7.49 6.78
C ARG A 73 -17.87 -8.29 7.53
N LYS A 74 -16.71 -7.69 7.76
CA LYS A 74 -15.72 -8.29 8.67
C LYS A 74 -16.18 -8.09 10.12
N LYS A 75 -16.14 -9.16 10.90
CA LYS A 75 -16.61 -9.15 12.31
C LYS A 75 -15.85 -8.15 13.18
N GLU A 76 -14.59 -7.87 12.84
CA GLU A 76 -13.73 -6.92 13.57
C GLU A 76 -14.06 -5.45 13.30
N SER A 77 -14.66 -5.13 12.17
CA SER A 77 -15.03 -3.76 11.81
C SER A 77 -16.34 -3.76 11.03
N PRO A 78 -17.48 -3.92 11.72
CA PRO A 78 -18.77 -4.08 11.05
C PRO A 78 -19.32 -2.80 10.41
N VAL A 79 -18.78 -1.62 10.72
CA VAL A 79 -19.43 -0.33 10.42
C VAL A 79 -18.66 0.55 9.46
N SER A 80 -17.32 0.49 9.40
CA SER A 80 -16.50 1.51 8.72
C SER A 80 -15.58 0.92 7.67
N LEU A 81 -15.75 -0.34 7.33
CA LEU A 81 -14.94 -1.02 6.33
C LEU A 81 -15.63 -0.98 4.97
N LYS A 82 -14.87 -0.54 3.96
CA LYS A 82 -15.17 -0.74 2.55
C LYS A 82 -14.05 -1.55 1.92
N THR A 83 -14.39 -2.65 1.29
CA THR A 83 -13.44 -3.46 0.53
C THR A 83 -13.60 -3.15 -0.95
N LEU A 84 -12.51 -2.85 -1.62
CA LEU A 84 -12.41 -2.64 -3.07
C LEU A 84 -11.68 -3.83 -3.67
N ASN A 85 -12.23 -4.44 -4.69
CA ASN A 85 -11.57 -5.51 -5.41
C ASN A 85 -10.76 -4.98 -6.62
N ALA A 86 -9.92 -5.83 -7.22
CA ALA A 86 -9.09 -5.46 -8.36
C ALA A 86 -9.91 -4.89 -9.53
N THR A 87 -11.08 -5.46 -9.80
CA THR A 87 -11.95 -5.03 -10.90
C THR A 87 -12.51 -3.62 -10.68
N GLU A 88 -12.90 -3.28 -9.44
CA GLU A 88 -13.35 -1.93 -9.11
C GLU A 88 -12.20 -0.92 -9.27
N ILE A 89 -10.98 -1.31 -8.86
CA ILE A 89 -9.79 -0.47 -8.98
C ILE A 89 -9.46 -0.20 -10.46
N GLU A 90 -9.51 -1.22 -11.31
CA GLU A 90 -9.19 -1.11 -12.73
C GLU A 90 -10.24 -0.33 -13.53
N ARG A 91 -11.51 -0.42 -13.15
CA ARG A 91 -12.64 0.19 -13.87
C ARG A 91 -12.91 1.64 -13.50
N LEU A 92 -12.31 2.15 -12.46
CA LEU A 92 -12.59 3.53 -12.03
C LEU A 92 -12.05 4.53 -13.06
N PRO A 93 -12.90 5.35 -13.71
CA PRO A 93 -12.47 6.34 -14.68
C PRO A 93 -11.53 7.38 -14.04
N GLY A 94 -10.44 7.71 -14.72
CA GLY A 94 -9.48 8.72 -14.25
C GLY A 94 -8.49 8.25 -13.18
N ALA A 95 -8.61 7.03 -12.69
CA ALA A 95 -7.67 6.48 -11.71
C ALA A 95 -6.26 6.25 -12.31
N ASN A 96 -6.15 6.08 -13.62
CA ASN A 96 -4.89 5.92 -14.35
C ASN A 96 -3.96 4.87 -13.72
N ARG A 97 -4.53 3.76 -13.24
CA ARG A 97 -3.85 2.68 -12.50
C ARG A 97 -3.13 3.15 -11.22
N ASP A 98 -3.59 4.24 -10.62
CA ASP A 98 -3.07 4.76 -9.36
C ASP A 98 -4.08 4.51 -8.23
N VAL A 99 -3.68 3.70 -7.26
CA VAL A 99 -4.52 3.34 -6.11
C VAL A 99 -4.94 4.56 -5.29
N SER A 100 -4.07 5.56 -5.17
CA SER A 100 -4.38 6.79 -4.42
C SER A 100 -5.55 7.55 -5.05
N LYS A 101 -5.63 7.57 -6.39
CA LYS A 101 -6.75 8.19 -7.12
C LYS A 101 -8.04 7.39 -6.98
N VAL A 102 -7.94 6.06 -6.92
CA VAL A 102 -9.11 5.20 -6.64
C VAL A 102 -9.68 5.51 -5.26
N ILE A 103 -8.82 5.61 -4.26
CA ILE A 103 -9.21 5.94 -2.88
C ILE A 103 -9.81 7.34 -2.81
N ALA A 104 -9.24 8.31 -3.53
CA ALA A 104 -9.74 9.69 -3.58
C ALA A 104 -11.17 9.81 -4.12
N ALA A 105 -11.65 8.82 -4.89
CA ALA A 105 -13.04 8.79 -5.39
C ALA A 105 -14.04 8.18 -4.38
N LEU A 106 -13.58 7.71 -3.21
CA LEU A 106 -14.46 7.13 -2.20
C LEU A 106 -15.20 8.19 -1.39
N PRO A 107 -16.44 7.92 -0.93
CA PRO A 107 -17.17 8.82 -0.06
C PRO A 107 -16.40 9.14 1.23
N GLY A 108 -16.34 10.43 1.58
CA GLY A 108 -15.63 10.91 2.77
C GLY A 108 -14.13 11.10 2.59
N VAL A 109 -13.61 10.92 1.37
CA VAL A 109 -12.24 11.22 1.00
C VAL A 109 -12.22 12.52 0.20
N ALA A 110 -11.38 13.45 0.60
CA ALA A 110 -11.05 14.64 -0.18
C ALA A 110 -9.65 14.49 -0.79
N SER A 111 -9.45 15.06 -1.96
CA SER A 111 -8.16 15.16 -2.61
C SER A 111 -7.84 16.62 -2.91
N ARG A 112 -6.57 16.98 -2.96
CA ARG A 112 -6.15 18.28 -3.47
C ARG A 112 -6.19 18.28 -5.00
N ALA A 113 -6.63 19.37 -5.57
CA ALA A 113 -6.77 19.53 -7.03
C ALA A 113 -5.43 19.71 -7.78
N THR A 114 -4.28 19.69 -7.08
CA THR A 114 -2.97 19.96 -7.65
C THR A 114 -2.06 18.75 -7.52
N PHE A 115 -1.19 18.52 -8.47
CA PHE A 115 -0.03 17.59 -8.58
C PHE A 115 0.37 16.73 -7.35
N ARG A 116 -0.57 16.40 -6.46
CA ARG A 116 -0.38 15.60 -5.25
C ARG A 116 -1.55 14.64 -5.06
N ASN A 117 -1.22 13.42 -4.67
CA ASN A 117 -2.18 12.37 -4.33
C ASN A 117 -2.43 12.32 -2.79
N ASP A 118 -2.49 13.47 -2.14
CA ASP A 118 -2.80 13.53 -0.71
C ASP A 118 -4.19 12.95 -0.45
N ILE A 119 -4.25 11.95 0.42
CA ILE A 119 -5.50 11.30 0.83
C ILE A 119 -5.94 11.96 2.14
N ILE A 120 -7.00 12.76 2.07
CA ILE A 120 -7.58 13.49 3.21
C ILE A 120 -8.90 12.84 3.56
N ILE A 121 -8.97 12.20 4.73
CA ILE A 121 -10.15 11.44 5.13
C ILE A 121 -10.80 12.12 6.32
N ARG A 122 -12.09 12.47 6.18
CA ARG A 122 -12.90 13.14 7.21
C ARG A 122 -12.23 14.40 7.79
N GLY A 123 -11.46 15.12 6.98
CA GLY A 123 -10.76 16.34 7.37
C GLY A 123 -9.45 16.13 8.13
N GLY A 124 -8.98 14.89 8.27
CA GLY A 124 -7.68 14.60 8.88
C GLY A 124 -6.51 14.88 7.94
N SER A 125 -5.31 15.01 8.51
CA SER A 125 -4.07 15.19 7.76
C SER A 125 -3.73 13.95 6.91
N PRO A 126 -3.10 14.09 5.73
CA PRO A 126 -2.59 12.96 4.97
C PRO A 126 -1.65 12.03 5.77
N GLY A 127 -0.82 12.57 6.66
CA GLY A 127 0.07 11.80 7.54
C GLY A 127 -0.63 10.96 8.62
N GLU A 128 -1.94 11.19 8.84
CA GLU A 128 -2.75 10.41 9.80
C GLU A 128 -3.26 9.09 9.22
N ASN A 129 -3.09 8.85 7.93
CA ASN A 129 -3.44 7.60 7.28
C ASN A 129 -2.35 6.55 7.50
N LYS A 130 -2.75 5.29 7.63
CA LYS A 130 -1.83 4.16 7.71
C LYS A 130 -2.06 3.18 6.57
N PHE A 131 -0.96 2.74 5.97
CA PHE A 131 -0.97 1.83 4.83
C PHE A 131 -0.32 0.51 5.23
N TYR A 132 -0.95 -0.59 4.84
CA TYR A 132 -0.43 -1.95 5.04
C TYR A 132 -0.41 -2.70 3.72
N LEU A 133 0.69 -3.34 3.39
CA LEU A 133 0.83 -4.24 2.24
C LEU A 133 1.02 -5.66 2.76
N ASP A 134 0.02 -6.54 2.55
CA ASP A 134 -0.03 -7.90 3.11
C ASP A 134 0.29 -7.97 4.62
N GLY A 135 -0.18 -6.97 5.37
CA GLY A 135 0.02 -6.88 6.81
C GLY A 135 1.32 -6.20 7.27
N ILE A 136 2.22 -5.84 6.36
CA ILE A 136 3.41 -5.04 6.63
C ILE A 136 3.05 -3.56 6.47
N GLU A 137 3.36 -2.73 7.46
CA GLU A 137 3.14 -1.29 7.40
C GLU A 137 4.10 -0.63 6.41
N VAL A 138 3.56 0.15 5.49
CA VAL A 138 4.29 0.93 4.48
C VAL A 138 4.05 2.41 4.79
N PRO A 139 5.09 3.19 5.07
CA PRO A 139 4.92 4.59 5.47
C PRO A 139 4.33 5.46 4.38
N ASN A 140 4.65 5.13 3.13
CA ASN A 140 4.31 5.91 1.96
C ASN A 140 3.95 5.01 0.77
N ILE A 141 2.98 5.46 -0.03
CA ILE A 141 2.49 4.74 -1.22
C ILE A 141 2.64 5.55 -2.52
N ASN A 142 3.33 6.68 -2.47
CA ASN A 142 3.55 7.56 -3.62
C ASN A 142 5.02 7.94 -3.76
N HIS A 143 5.44 8.20 -5.00
CA HIS A 143 6.72 8.83 -5.34
C HIS A 143 6.73 10.31 -4.95
N PHE A 144 7.91 10.90 -4.73
CA PHE A 144 8.11 12.29 -4.34
C PHE A 144 7.30 12.67 -3.10
N ALA A 145 7.28 11.78 -2.12
CA ALA A 145 6.55 11.99 -0.89
C ALA A 145 7.18 13.09 -0.04
N THR A 146 6.34 13.88 0.58
CA THR A 146 6.79 14.77 1.66
C THR A 146 6.82 13.97 2.96
N GLN A 147 7.88 14.13 3.74
CA GLN A 147 8.01 13.53 5.06
C GLN A 147 6.78 13.84 5.94
N GLY A 148 6.24 12.82 6.60
CA GLY A 148 5.01 12.95 7.41
C GLY A 148 3.72 13.11 6.59
N SER A 149 3.75 12.89 5.27
CA SER A 149 2.59 12.97 4.37
C SER A 149 2.54 11.74 3.45
N SER A 150 1.35 11.41 2.97
CA SER A 150 1.15 10.40 1.93
C SER A 150 1.23 10.97 0.51
N GLY A 151 1.52 12.28 0.40
CA GLY A 151 1.51 13.02 -0.86
C GLY A 151 2.56 12.55 -1.86
N GLY A 152 2.51 13.16 -3.03
CA GLY A 152 3.32 12.87 -4.20
C GLY A 152 2.42 12.62 -5.42
N PRO A 153 2.88 12.95 -6.63
CA PRO A 153 2.00 12.97 -7.81
C PRO A 153 1.72 11.61 -8.42
N VAL A 154 2.51 10.58 -8.10
CA VAL A 154 2.49 9.28 -8.77
C VAL A 154 2.45 8.15 -7.73
N GLY A 155 1.55 7.19 -7.92
CA GLY A 155 1.46 6.01 -7.06
C GLY A 155 2.66 5.07 -7.20
N LEU A 156 3.17 4.60 -6.07
CA LEU A 156 4.28 3.65 -5.96
C LEU A 156 3.82 2.20 -6.13
N LEU A 157 2.60 1.87 -5.66
CA LEU A 157 2.09 0.51 -5.72
C LEU A 157 1.71 0.10 -7.15
N ASN A 158 2.18 -1.05 -7.60
CA ASN A 158 1.73 -1.65 -8.85
C ASN A 158 0.32 -2.23 -8.68
N VAL A 159 -0.67 -1.56 -9.26
CA VAL A 159 -2.09 -1.95 -9.18
C VAL A 159 -2.35 -3.37 -9.72
N ASN A 160 -1.59 -3.82 -10.72
CA ASN A 160 -1.73 -5.18 -11.25
C ASN A 160 -1.41 -6.27 -10.23
N PHE A 161 -0.75 -5.91 -9.13
CA PHE A 161 -0.47 -6.83 -8.02
C PHE A 161 -1.49 -6.74 -6.89
N VAL A 162 -2.30 -5.70 -6.86
CA VAL A 162 -3.33 -5.53 -5.84
C VAL A 162 -4.54 -6.39 -6.18
N ARG A 163 -4.92 -7.28 -5.28
CA ARG A 163 -6.13 -8.10 -5.36
C ARG A 163 -7.31 -7.43 -4.69
N GLU A 164 -7.07 -6.83 -3.53
CA GLU A 164 -8.10 -6.28 -2.66
C GLU A 164 -7.52 -5.14 -1.83
N VAL A 165 -8.31 -4.12 -1.58
CA VAL A 165 -8.00 -3.03 -0.65
C VAL A 165 -9.09 -2.93 0.39
N ASP A 166 -8.74 -3.14 1.65
CA ASP A 166 -9.60 -2.88 2.79
C ASP A 166 -9.39 -1.44 3.26
N PHE A 167 -10.40 -0.62 3.13
CA PHE A 167 -10.42 0.78 3.56
C PHE A 167 -11.25 0.94 4.83
N TYR A 168 -10.59 1.27 5.93
CA TYR A 168 -11.21 1.59 7.20
C TYR A 168 -11.22 3.11 7.38
N SER A 169 -12.39 3.72 7.35
CA SER A 169 -12.54 5.17 7.55
C SER A 169 -12.88 5.56 9.00
N GLY A 170 -12.76 4.63 9.93
CA GLY A 170 -13.01 4.77 11.38
C GLY A 170 -13.22 3.40 12.01
N ALA A 171 -13.41 3.31 13.33
CA ALA A 171 -13.57 2.06 14.08
C ALA A 171 -12.50 1.02 13.71
N PHE A 172 -11.24 1.42 13.80
CA PHE A 172 -10.11 0.58 13.43
C PHE A 172 -10.03 -0.66 14.32
N PRO A 173 -9.66 -1.82 13.77
CA PRO A 173 -9.34 -3.00 14.58
C PRO A 173 -8.19 -2.70 15.55
N SER A 174 -8.23 -3.29 16.74
CA SER A 174 -7.23 -3.04 17.81
C SER A 174 -5.79 -3.41 17.42
N ASN A 175 -5.61 -4.30 16.42
CA ASN A 175 -4.30 -4.67 15.88
C ASN A 175 -3.72 -3.64 14.89
N ARG A 176 -4.41 -2.53 14.62
CA ARG A 176 -3.94 -1.42 13.79
C ARG A 176 -3.60 -0.23 14.67
N ALA A 177 -2.32 0.17 14.62
CA ALA A 177 -1.79 1.26 15.44
C ALA A 177 -1.76 2.58 14.68
N ASN A 178 -1.70 3.68 15.43
CA ASN A 178 -1.29 5.00 14.97
C ASN A 178 -2.07 5.57 13.77
N GLY A 179 -3.20 4.99 13.39
CA GLY A 179 -4.12 5.54 12.40
C GLY A 179 -5.08 6.50 13.10
N LEU A 180 -5.10 7.78 12.71
CA LEU A 180 -6.03 8.77 13.24
C LEU A 180 -7.20 9.01 12.30
N SER A 181 -6.94 9.03 11.00
CA SER A 181 -7.95 9.30 9.96
C SER A 181 -8.39 8.04 9.22
N SER A 182 -7.46 7.19 8.81
CA SER A 182 -7.79 5.93 8.14
C SER A 182 -6.73 4.86 8.28
N VAL A 183 -7.16 3.63 7.96
CA VAL A 183 -6.29 2.49 7.72
C VAL A 183 -6.63 1.87 6.37
N LEU A 184 -5.62 1.70 5.52
CA LEU A 184 -5.73 1.06 4.22
C LEU A 184 -4.87 -0.21 4.20
N SER A 185 -5.48 -1.33 3.91
CA SER A 185 -4.79 -2.62 3.88
C SER A 185 -4.89 -3.22 2.47
N PHE A 186 -3.78 -3.21 1.77
CA PHE A 186 -3.62 -3.76 0.42
C PHE A 186 -3.24 -5.22 0.53
N LYS A 187 -3.97 -6.08 -0.16
CA LYS A 187 -3.64 -7.49 -0.32
C LYS A 187 -3.17 -7.73 -1.74
N GLN A 188 -1.96 -8.25 -1.87
CA GLN A 188 -1.40 -8.61 -3.15
C GLN A 188 -1.88 -10.00 -3.58
N LYS A 189 -1.96 -10.20 -4.90
CA LYS A 189 -2.09 -11.53 -5.47
C LYS A 189 -0.87 -12.40 -5.15
N GLU A 190 -1.00 -13.69 -5.31
CA GLU A 190 0.13 -14.62 -5.27
C GLU A 190 0.64 -14.85 -6.71
N GLY A 191 1.89 -15.29 -6.81
CA GLY A 191 2.49 -15.62 -8.08
C GLY A 191 1.81 -16.84 -8.74
N ASN A 192 1.86 -16.89 -10.06
CA ASN A 192 1.35 -18.02 -10.84
C ASN A 192 2.07 -19.32 -10.44
N LYS A 193 1.36 -20.44 -10.44
CA LYS A 193 1.92 -21.77 -10.12
C LYS A 193 2.24 -22.59 -11.36
N ASP A 194 1.61 -22.30 -12.49
CA ASP A 194 1.67 -23.15 -13.67
C ASP A 194 2.79 -22.77 -14.65
N GLY A 195 3.33 -21.55 -14.56
CA GLY A 195 4.40 -21.10 -15.45
C GLY A 195 4.81 -19.65 -15.20
N LEU A 196 5.92 -19.24 -15.78
CA LEU A 196 6.39 -17.87 -15.74
C LEU A 196 5.61 -17.02 -16.74
N ILE A 197 5.02 -15.95 -16.24
CA ILE A 197 4.39 -14.90 -17.05
C ILE A 197 5.27 -13.66 -16.98
N THR A 198 5.62 -13.11 -18.14
CA THR A 198 6.35 -11.86 -18.27
C THR A 198 5.45 -10.84 -18.96
N ASN A 199 5.38 -9.63 -18.38
CA ASN A 199 4.57 -8.55 -18.94
C ASN A 199 5.46 -7.31 -19.06
N PHE A 200 5.52 -6.75 -20.27
CA PHE A 200 6.13 -5.45 -20.52
C PHE A 200 5.02 -4.44 -20.83
N ALA A 201 4.99 -3.36 -20.10
CA ALA A 201 4.06 -2.26 -20.28
C ALA A 201 4.82 -0.98 -20.59
N LEU A 202 4.42 -0.27 -21.64
CA LEU A 202 4.89 1.06 -21.99
C LEU A 202 3.72 2.03 -21.83
N GLY A 203 3.81 2.92 -20.86
CA GLY A 203 2.83 3.96 -20.58
C GLY A 203 3.17 5.29 -21.26
N SER A 204 2.43 6.34 -20.93
CA SER A 204 2.74 7.72 -21.38
C SER A 204 3.90 8.35 -20.63
N SER A 205 4.23 7.87 -19.45
CA SER A 205 5.21 8.46 -18.53
C SER A 205 6.28 7.48 -18.03
N ASP A 206 6.07 6.17 -18.20
CA ASP A 206 6.93 5.13 -17.66
C ASP A 206 6.91 3.84 -18.48
N ALA A 207 7.92 3.02 -18.26
CA ALA A 207 7.99 1.63 -18.71
C ALA A 207 8.07 0.71 -17.49
N ALA A 208 7.35 -0.40 -17.52
CA ALA A 208 7.30 -1.39 -16.46
C ALA A 208 7.56 -2.80 -17.01
N LEU A 209 8.31 -3.58 -16.24
CA LEU A 209 8.54 -4.99 -16.47
C LEU A 209 8.06 -5.77 -15.26
N THR A 210 7.20 -6.76 -15.49
CA THR A 210 6.67 -7.62 -14.43
C THR A 210 6.93 -9.08 -14.72
N PHE A 211 7.24 -9.82 -13.67
CA PHE A 211 7.39 -11.28 -13.68
C PHE A 211 6.44 -11.89 -12.65
N ASP A 212 5.82 -12.98 -13.00
CA ASP A 212 4.82 -13.68 -12.20
C ASP A 212 4.95 -15.19 -12.46
N GLY A 213 5.38 -15.97 -11.46
CA GLY A 213 5.63 -17.37 -11.72
C GLY A 213 6.01 -18.21 -10.51
N PRO A 214 6.20 -19.54 -10.73
CA PRO A 214 6.64 -20.47 -9.71
C PRO A 214 8.16 -20.49 -9.55
N ILE A 215 8.61 -20.83 -8.33
CA ILE A 215 9.98 -21.25 -8.03
C ILE A 215 9.87 -22.64 -7.39
N GLY A 216 9.80 -23.68 -8.23
CA GLY A 216 9.50 -25.03 -7.76
C GLY A 216 8.04 -25.19 -7.30
N GLU A 217 7.74 -26.27 -6.58
CA GLU A 217 6.36 -26.65 -6.24
C GLU A 217 5.74 -25.86 -5.08
N LYS A 218 6.57 -25.33 -4.18
CA LYS A 218 6.12 -24.73 -2.90
C LYS A 218 6.29 -23.21 -2.83
N THR A 219 6.91 -22.63 -3.83
CA THR A 219 7.20 -21.20 -3.87
C THR A 219 6.71 -20.57 -5.16
N ASN A 220 6.09 -19.42 -5.06
CA ASN A 220 5.78 -18.56 -6.18
C ASN A 220 6.19 -17.12 -5.90
N PHE A 221 6.30 -16.32 -6.95
CA PHE A 221 6.69 -14.93 -6.81
C PHE A 221 5.96 -14.04 -7.80
N ILE A 222 5.86 -12.78 -7.42
CA ILE A 222 5.59 -11.64 -8.29
C ILE A 222 6.73 -10.65 -8.12
N PHE A 223 7.15 -10.03 -9.21
CA PHE A 223 8.18 -8.99 -9.23
C PHE A 223 7.82 -7.94 -10.28
N SER A 224 8.01 -6.67 -9.93
CA SER A 224 7.85 -5.54 -10.84
C SER A 224 9.02 -4.59 -10.67
N ALA A 225 9.52 -4.08 -11.80
CA ALA A 225 10.40 -2.93 -11.84
C ALA A 225 9.83 -1.92 -12.83
N ARG A 226 9.82 -0.63 -12.45
CA ARG A 226 9.30 0.46 -13.26
C ARG A 226 10.30 1.60 -13.28
N ARG A 227 10.43 2.25 -14.46
CA ARG A 227 11.22 3.45 -14.65
C ARG A 227 10.42 4.50 -15.39
N SER A 228 10.41 5.72 -14.86
CA SER A 228 9.81 6.86 -15.56
C SER A 228 10.75 7.44 -16.61
N TYR A 229 10.15 8.09 -17.60
CA TYR A 229 10.85 8.95 -18.55
C TYR A 229 10.20 10.35 -18.61
N LEU A 230 9.60 10.77 -17.49
CA LEU A 230 8.97 12.09 -17.33
C LEU A 230 9.94 13.22 -17.65
N GLN A 231 11.23 13.09 -17.32
CA GLN A 231 12.24 14.10 -17.63
C GLN A 231 12.32 14.44 -19.13
N PHE A 232 12.19 13.44 -20.01
CA PHE A 232 12.20 13.68 -21.46
C PHE A 232 10.92 14.36 -21.93
N LEU A 233 9.77 13.93 -21.40
CA LEU A 233 8.49 14.55 -21.69
C LEU A 233 8.45 16.01 -21.22
N PHE A 234 8.92 16.27 -20.00
CA PHE A 234 8.93 17.61 -19.41
C PHE A 234 9.92 18.54 -20.14
N ALA A 235 11.09 18.02 -20.54
CA ALA A 235 12.03 18.77 -21.37
C ALA A 235 11.42 19.12 -22.75
N ALA A 236 10.74 18.16 -23.40
CA ALA A 236 10.07 18.39 -24.68
C ALA A 236 8.91 19.39 -24.58
N LEU A 237 8.23 19.47 -23.44
CA LEU A 237 7.19 20.45 -23.13
C LEU A 237 7.75 21.79 -22.62
N GLN A 238 9.07 21.95 -22.59
CA GLN A 238 9.75 23.15 -22.08
C GLN A 238 9.32 23.51 -20.64
N LEU A 239 9.23 22.50 -19.78
CA LEU A 239 8.93 22.70 -18.36
C LEU A 239 10.23 22.90 -17.56
N PRO A 240 10.20 23.73 -16.49
CA PRO A 240 11.39 24.06 -15.69
C PRO A 240 11.84 22.95 -14.74
N ILE A 241 11.13 21.82 -14.68
CA ILE A 241 11.40 20.70 -13.79
C ILE A 241 11.54 19.39 -14.57
N LEU A 242 12.41 18.49 -14.10
CA LEU A 242 12.75 17.22 -14.74
C LEU A 242 12.67 16.05 -13.75
N PRO A 243 11.45 15.63 -13.34
CA PRO A 243 11.28 14.54 -12.39
C PRO A 243 11.61 13.18 -13.02
N THR A 244 12.23 12.31 -12.25
CA THR A 244 12.51 10.91 -12.61
C THR A 244 12.23 10.02 -11.42
N TYR A 245 11.61 8.88 -11.64
CA TYR A 245 11.46 7.85 -10.60
C TYR A 245 11.78 6.46 -11.13
N ASN A 246 12.26 5.62 -10.23
CA ASN A 246 12.39 4.18 -10.41
C ASN A 246 11.77 3.50 -9.21
N ASP A 247 11.07 2.40 -9.42
CA ASP A 247 10.55 1.61 -8.34
C ASP A 247 10.64 0.12 -8.59
N PHE A 248 10.54 -0.63 -7.52
CA PHE A 248 10.43 -2.07 -7.54
C PHE A 248 9.43 -2.54 -6.47
N GLN A 249 8.73 -3.61 -6.78
CA GLN A 249 7.82 -4.28 -5.87
C GLN A 249 7.93 -5.79 -6.08
N TYR A 250 8.00 -6.54 -4.98
CA TYR A 250 8.04 -8.00 -5.06
C TYR A 250 7.33 -8.66 -3.90
N LYS A 251 6.90 -9.89 -4.14
CA LYS A 251 6.41 -10.81 -3.13
C LYS A 251 6.82 -12.22 -3.49
N PHE A 252 7.48 -12.89 -2.56
CA PHE A 252 7.73 -14.32 -2.61
C PHE A 252 6.81 -15.01 -1.60
N THR A 253 6.11 -16.03 -2.01
CA THR A 253 5.23 -16.82 -1.14
C THR A 253 5.71 -18.25 -1.09
N TYR A 254 6.08 -18.72 0.08
CA TYR A 254 6.52 -20.08 0.36
C TYR A 254 5.53 -20.80 1.25
N ARG A 255 5.06 -21.96 0.79
CA ARG A 255 4.16 -22.85 1.53
C ARG A 255 4.85 -24.21 1.76
N PRO A 256 5.61 -24.38 2.86
CA PRO A 256 6.27 -25.65 3.17
C PRO A 256 5.26 -26.79 3.34
N ASN A 257 4.08 -26.48 3.87
CA ASN A 257 2.93 -27.36 4.06
C ASN A 257 1.64 -26.54 4.12
N GLN A 258 0.49 -27.21 4.27
CA GLN A 258 -0.84 -26.56 4.32
C GLN A 258 -1.05 -25.63 5.51
N LYS A 259 -0.33 -25.87 6.63
CA LYS A 259 -0.47 -25.07 7.86
C LYS A 259 0.42 -23.83 7.88
N ASN A 260 1.37 -23.70 6.98
CA ASN A 260 2.34 -22.61 7.02
C ASN A 260 2.39 -21.87 5.69
N LYS A 261 2.30 -20.55 5.77
CA LYS A 261 2.52 -19.62 4.66
C LYS A 261 3.49 -18.54 5.10
N ILE A 262 4.59 -18.44 4.39
CA ILE A 262 5.61 -17.41 4.64
C ILE A 262 5.66 -16.52 3.40
N SER A 263 5.48 -15.23 3.60
CA SER A 263 5.57 -14.23 2.54
C SER A 263 6.72 -13.29 2.82
N PHE A 264 7.62 -13.12 1.86
CA PHE A 264 8.66 -12.10 1.86
C PHE A 264 8.26 -11.01 0.87
N ILE A 265 8.16 -9.77 1.34
CA ILE A 265 7.58 -8.66 0.59
C ILE A 265 8.56 -7.50 0.60
N GLY A 266 8.70 -6.85 -0.54
CA GLY A 266 9.48 -5.62 -0.66
C GLY A 266 8.85 -4.64 -1.62
N LEU A 267 9.02 -3.37 -1.31
CA LEU A 267 8.62 -2.21 -2.07
C LEU A 267 9.69 -1.14 -1.89
N GLY A 268 10.08 -0.44 -2.95
CA GLY A 268 11.03 0.65 -2.84
C GLY A 268 11.05 1.54 -4.06
N ALA A 269 11.58 2.75 -3.88
CA ALA A 269 11.69 3.76 -4.90
C ALA A 269 12.99 4.56 -4.79
N ILE A 270 13.41 5.12 -5.93
CA ILE A 270 14.44 6.12 -6.07
C ILE A 270 13.85 7.24 -6.92
N ASP A 271 13.76 8.42 -6.36
CA ASP A 271 13.11 9.59 -6.93
C ASP A 271 14.12 10.74 -7.04
N ASP A 272 14.29 11.28 -8.24
CA ASP A 272 15.15 12.43 -8.50
C ASP A 272 14.31 13.57 -9.08
N PHE A 273 14.45 14.74 -8.51
CA PHE A 273 13.77 15.94 -8.96
C PHE A 273 14.82 17.00 -9.34
N ASN A 274 15.09 17.10 -10.65
CA ASN A 274 16.08 18.01 -11.22
C ASN A 274 15.41 19.23 -11.86
N LEU A 275 16.17 20.27 -12.08
CA LEU A 275 15.75 21.49 -12.76
C LEU A 275 16.25 21.53 -14.20
N ASN A 276 15.44 22.12 -15.09
CA ASN A 276 15.81 22.34 -16.50
C ASN A 276 16.44 23.71 -16.66
N ALA A 277 17.75 23.80 -16.42
CA ALA A 277 18.47 25.09 -16.50
C ALA A 277 18.38 25.77 -17.90
N GLY A 278 18.25 24.98 -18.98
CA GLY A 278 18.13 25.49 -20.35
C GLY A 278 16.69 25.81 -20.77
N VAL A 279 15.71 25.79 -19.87
CA VAL A 279 14.29 26.00 -20.22
C VAL A 279 14.00 27.32 -20.90
N ASN A 280 14.81 28.35 -20.64
CA ASN A 280 14.64 29.70 -21.20
C ASN A 280 15.38 29.97 -22.52
N ASP A 281 16.19 29.04 -23.03
CA ASP A 281 17.05 29.23 -24.19
C ASP A 281 16.28 29.67 -25.45
N ASN A 282 15.05 29.17 -25.61
CA ASN A 282 14.21 29.50 -26.77
C ASN A 282 12.90 30.21 -26.39
N VAL A 283 12.76 30.68 -25.14
CA VAL A 283 11.57 31.40 -24.67
C VAL A 283 11.62 32.84 -25.10
N THR A 284 10.62 33.29 -25.88
CA THR A 284 10.47 34.68 -26.35
C THR A 284 9.47 35.48 -25.53
N ASP A 285 8.59 34.83 -24.82
CA ASP A 285 7.57 35.42 -23.95
C ASP A 285 8.16 35.75 -22.58
N ASP A 286 8.05 37.03 -22.17
CA ASP A 286 8.66 37.50 -20.92
C ASP A 286 7.96 36.95 -19.68
N ASP A 287 6.62 36.77 -19.70
CA ASP A 287 5.86 36.22 -18.58
C ASP A 287 6.26 34.74 -18.31
N THR A 288 6.42 33.97 -19.38
CA THR A 288 6.90 32.59 -19.32
C THR A 288 8.32 32.53 -18.78
N ARG A 289 9.21 33.43 -19.23
CA ARG A 289 10.59 33.49 -18.72
C ARG A 289 10.63 33.85 -17.25
N GLU A 290 9.83 34.82 -16.82
CA GLU A 290 9.75 35.23 -15.41
C GLU A 290 9.24 34.06 -14.53
N PHE A 291 8.21 33.38 -14.99
CA PHE A 291 7.70 32.17 -14.31
C PHE A 291 8.75 31.05 -14.18
N ASN A 292 9.46 30.76 -15.27
CA ASN A 292 10.53 29.76 -15.25
C ASN A 292 11.66 30.17 -14.29
N ASN A 293 12.09 31.43 -14.31
CA ASN A 293 13.11 31.94 -13.40
C ASN A 293 12.66 31.86 -11.94
N PHE A 294 11.38 32.11 -11.66
CA PHE A 294 10.81 31.95 -10.34
C PHE A 294 10.90 30.49 -9.88
N ILE A 295 10.54 29.52 -10.73
CA ILE A 295 10.65 28.09 -10.42
C ILE A 295 12.10 27.69 -10.20
N LEU A 296 13.00 28.03 -11.13
CA LEU A 296 14.42 27.69 -11.05
C LEU A 296 15.11 28.28 -9.79
N GLY A 297 14.72 29.46 -9.36
CA GLY A 297 15.30 30.11 -8.18
C GLY A 297 14.73 29.65 -6.84
N ASN A 298 13.52 29.06 -6.81
CA ASN A 298 12.82 28.77 -5.56
C ASN A 298 12.62 27.28 -5.26
N ILE A 299 12.58 26.41 -6.28
CA ILE A 299 12.41 24.98 -6.08
C ILE A 299 13.78 24.33 -5.88
N PRO A 300 14.00 23.56 -4.82
CA PRO A 300 15.25 22.85 -4.61
C PRO A 300 15.37 21.64 -5.54
N LEU A 301 16.61 21.25 -5.84
CA LEU A 301 16.93 19.90 -6.26
C LEU A 301 16.55 18.93 -5.14
N GLN A 302 15.99 17.80 -5.47
CA GLN A 302 15.58 16.82 -4.47
C GLN A 302 15.96 15.41 -4.93
N GLU A 303 16.59 14.67 -4.04
CA GLU A 303 16.84 13.24 -4.18
C GLU A 303 16.17 12.50 -3.02
N GLN A 304 15.42 11.48 -3.34
CA GLN A 304 14.71 10.67 -2.35
C GLN A 304 14.84 9.20 -2.68
N TRP A 305 15.08 8.38 -1.69
CA TRP A 305 14.91 6.94 -1.84
C TRP A 305 14.23 6.36 -0.62
N ASN A 306 13.45 5.33 -0.86
CA ASN A 306 12.74 4.64 0.20
C ASN A 306 12.66 3.14 -0.08
N TYR A 307 12.52 2.38 0.99
CA TYR A 307 12.16 0.98 0.91
C TYR A 307 11.35 0.53 2.12
N THR A 308 10.51 -0.45 1.90
CA THR A 308 9.89 -1.30 2.90
C THR A 308 10.15 -2.73 2.53
N PHE A 309 10.66 -3.54 3.44
CA PHE A 309 10.71 -4.98 3.29
C PHE A 309 10.31 -5.67 4.59
N GLY A 310 9.80 -6.89 4.47
CA GLY A 310 9.45 -7.66 5.65
C GLY A 310 9.01 -9.07 5.33
N ILE A 311 8.85 -9.82 6.42
CA ILE A 311 8.39 -11.21 6.41
C ILE A 311 7.07 -11.26 7.16
N ASN A 312 6.11 -11.96 6.59
CA ASN A 312 4.84 -12.29 7.20
C ASN A 312 4.71 -13.82 7.24
N TRP A 313 4.71 -14.40 8.43
CA TRP A 313 4.50 -15.82 8.63
C TRP A 313 3.13 -16.07 9.25
N LEU A 314 2.29 -16.80 8.52
CA LEU A 314 0.99 -17.29 8.95
C LEU A 314 1.08 -18.77 9.26
N HIS A 315 0.69 -19.15 10.48
CA HIS A 315 0.54 -20.55 10.92
C HIS A 315 -0.91 -20.84 11.23
N TYR A 316 -1.49 -21.82 10.55
CA TYR A 316 -2.90 -22.20 10.67
C TYR A 316 -3.06 -23.44 11.56
N SER A 317 -4.06 -23.41 12.44
CA SER A 317 -4.56 -24.53 13.23
C SER A 317 -6.08 -24.64 13.03
N ASP A 318 -6.73 -25.67 13.55
CA ASP A 318 -8.14 -25.97 13.27
C ASP A 318 -9.10 -24.82 13.58
N HIS A 319 -8.85 -24.08 14.67
CA HIS A 319 -9.71 -22.97 15.09
C HIS A 319 -8.95 -21.66 15.31
N SER A 320 -7.69 -21.62 14.97
CA SER A 320 -6.87 -20.43 15.21
C SER A 320 -5.80 -20.26 14.14
N TYR A 321 -5.27 -19.07 14.04
CA TYR A 321 -4.03 -18.82 13.31
C TYR A 321 -3.15 -17.83 14.07
N GLN A 322 -1.84 -18.00 13.90
CA GLN A 322 -0.84 -17.07 14.36
C GLN A 322 -0.30 -16.29 13.16
N ASN A 323 -0.04 -15.01 13.38
CA ASN A 323 0.58 -14.13 12.40
C ASN A 323 1.79 -13.44 13.02
N ILE A 324 2.97 -13.67 12.47
CA ILE A 324 4.21 -13.00 12.86
C ILE A 324 4.66 -12.13 11.71
N VAL A 325 4.86 -10.84 11.99
CA VAL A 325 5.34 -9.86 11.03
C VAL A 325 6.61 -9.21 11.58
N VAL A 326 7.67 -9.23 10.76
CA VAL A 326 8.91 -8.49 11.01
C VAL A 326 9.16 -7.63 9.78
N SER A 327 9.40 -6.34 9.97
CA SER A 327 9.62 -5.44 8.85
C SER A 327 10.57 -4.30 9.19
N ARG A 328 11.15 -3.72 8.13
CA ARG A 328 11.93 -2.50 8.17
C ARG A 328 11.48 -1.55 7.09
N ASN A 329 11.32 -0.30 7.48
CA ASN A 329 11.06 0.83 6.60
C ASN A 329 12.25 1.79 6.65
N MET A 330 12.53 2.43 5.52
CA MET A 330 13.51 3.50 5.42
C MET A 330 13.04 4.51 4.39
N LEU A 331 13.10 5.79 4.74
CA LEU A 331 12.94 6.92 3.84
C LEU A 331 14.14 7.82 4.04
N ASN A 332 14.85 8.13 2.98
CA ASN A 332 15.93 9.11 2.95
C ASN A 332 15.53 10.24 2.00
N ASN A 333 15.81 11.46 2.39
CA ASN A 333 15.43 12.64 1.64
C ASN A 333 16.53 13.69 1.75
N THR A 334 17.02 14.17 0.59
CA THR A 334 17.97 15.28 0.51
C THR A 334 17.41 16.35 -0.39
N SER A 335 17.68 17.60 -0.06
CA SER A 335 17.30 18.75 -0.88
C SER A 335 18.38 19.81 -0.83
N SER A 336 18.78 20.32 -2.00
CA SER A 336 19.75 21.40 -2.10
C SER A 336 19.24 22.51 -2.98
N ARG A 337 19.63 23.75 -2.67
CA ARG A 337 19.34 24.91 -3.48
C ARG A 337 20.52 25.87 -3.47
N TYR A 338 20.89 26.32 -4.65
CA TYR A 338 22.00 27.24 -4.85
C TYR A 338 21.50 28.50 -5.54
N LYS A 339 22.13 29.63 -5.20
CA LYS A 339 21.88 30.89 -5.88
C LYS A 339 22.30 30.77 -7.34
N ASP A 340 21.44 31.24 -8.24
CA ASP A 340 21.65 31.25 -9.68
C ASP A 340 21.98 29.85 -10.28
N LEU A 341 21.61 28.75 -9.58
CA LEU A 341 21.92 27.36 -9.93
C LEU A 341 23.44 27.06 -10.01
N ILE A 342 24.27 27.87 -9.36
CA ILE A 342 25.73 27.68 -9.33
C ILE A 342 26.10 26.92 -8.07
N GLU A 343 26.48 25.64 -8.24
CA GLU A 343 26.76 24.70 -7.14
C GLU A 343 28.16 24.96 -6.54
N THR A 344 28.30 26.07 -5.82
CA THR A 344 29.50 26.40 -5.02
C THR A 344 29.11 26.65 -3.57
N PRO A 345 30.04 26.48 -2.61
CA PRO A 345 29.76 26.70 -1.20
C PRO A 345 29.23 28.13 -0.90
N GLU A 346 29.72 29.13 -1.63
CA GLU A 346 29.33 30.52 -1.44
C GLU A 346 27.90 30.79 -1.89
N ASN A 347 27.36 30.00 -2.81
CA ASN A 347 26.03 30.12 -3.36
C ASN A 347 25.01 29.19 -2.67
N LEU A 348 25.41 28.43 -1.68
CA LEU A 348 24.54 27.51 -0.97
C LEU A 348 23.46 28.27 -0.18
N LEU A 349 22.19 28.01 -0.52
CA LEU A 349 21.03 28.58 0.12
C LEU A 349 20.30 27.56 1.01
N LEU A 350 20.25 26.30 0.57
CA LEU A 350 19.61 25.21 1.31
C LEU A 350 20.46 23.95 1.17
N ASP A 351 20.76 23.31 2.27
CA ASP A 351 21.21 21.93 2.35
C ASP A 351 20.40 21.21 3.42
N TYR A 352 19.58 20.30 3.00
CA TYR A 352 18.67 19.54 3.84
C TYR A 352 18.91 18.04 3.65
N SER A 353 19.09 17.34 4.75
CA SER A 353 19.19 15.90 4.78
C SER A 353 18.35 15.32 5.91
N SER A 354 17.52 14.35 5.61
CA SER A 354 16.74 13.64 6.63
C SER A 354 16.58 12.17 6.32
N PHE A 355 16.38 11.38 7.35
CA PHE A 355 15.91 10.01 7.18
C PHE A 355 14.96 9.59 8.30
N GLU A 356 14.10 8.65 7.95
CA GLU A 356 13.23 7.90 8.86
C GLU A 356 13.53 6.43 8.70
N ALA A 357 13.88 5.75 9.79
CA ALA A 357 14.15 4.31 9.79
C ALA A 357 13.32 3.65 10.90
N GLU A 358 12.53 2.66 10.55
CA GLU A 358 11.65 1.96 11.48
C GLU A 358 11.81 0.46 11.36
N ASN A 359 12.04 -0.22 12.48
CA ASN A 359 12.05 -1.68 12.58
C ASN A 359 10.83 -2.09 13.40
N LYS A 360 10.02 -2.99 12.87
CA LYS A 360 8.74 -3.37 13.46
C LYS A 360 8.63 -4.87 13.63
N PHE A 361 8.10 -5.27 14.77
CA PHE A 361 7.70 -6.64 15.08
C PHE A 361 6.24 -6.65 15.51
N ARG A 362 5.46 -7.61 15.02
CA ARG A 362 4.08 -7.83 15.46
C ARG A 362 3.79 -9.34 15.51
N PHE A 363 3.25 -9.77 16.63
CA PHE A 363 2.68 -11.09 16.81
C PHE A 363 1.19 -10.97 17.08
N GLU A 364 0.39 -11.75 16.37
CA GLU A 364 -1.05 -11.83 16.53
C GLU A 364 -1.48 -13.30 16.64
N HIS A 365 -2.36 -13.59 17.58
CA HIS A 365 -3.08 -14.85 17.66
C HIS A 365 -4.57 -14.59 17.47
N THR A 366 -5.17 -15.24 16.48
CA THR A 366 -6.60 -15.13 16.21
C THR A 366 -7.26 -16.50 16.41
N TYR A 367 -8.28 -16.54 17.24
CA TYR A 367 -9.11 -17.72 17.51
C TYR A 367 -10.52 -17.50 16.98
N ASN A 368 -11.04 -18.48 16.22
CA ASN A 368 -12.38 -18.46 15.64
C ASN A 368 -13.11 -19.75 16.02
N LYS A 369 -14.20 -19.64 16.78
CA LYS A 369 -15.08 -20.76 17.09
C LYS A 369 -16.44 -20.28 17.56
N ASN A 370 -17.51 -20.94 17.15
CA ASN A 370 -18.88 -20.70 17.61
C ASN A 370 -19.33 -19.25 17.46
N GLY A 371 -19.03 -18.62 16.33
CA GLY A 371 -19.32 -17.20 16.07
C GLY A 371 -18.44 -16.22 16.83
N TRP A 372 -17.61 -16.69 17.78
CA TRP A 372 -16.60 -15.88 18.43
C TRP A 372 -15.36 -15.71 17.55
N ARG A 373 -14.85 -14.49 17.50
CA ARG A 373 -13.53 -14.18 16.98
C ARG A 373 -12.76 -13.38 18.02
N ILE A 374 -11.66 -13.94 18.48
CA ILE A 374 -10.79 -13.32 19.48
C ILE A 374 -9.42 -13.12 18.82
N ASN A 375 -8.98 -11.88 18.76
CA ASN A 375 -7.64 -11.51 18.30
C ASN A 375 -6.89 -10.89 19.48
N ALA A 376 -5.67 -11.33 19.73
CA ALA A 376 -4.80 -10.74 20.75
C ALA A 376 -3.36 -10.75 20.24
N GLY A 377 -2.58 -9.76 20.66
CA GLY A 377 -1.20 -9.67 20.19
C GLY A 377 -0.37 -8.61 20.86
N ILE A 378 0.88 -8.60 20.45
CA ILE A 378 1.91 -7.67 20.88
C ILE A 378 2.57 -7.02 19.68
N GLY A 379 3.07 -5.82 19.87
CA GLY A 379 3.86 -5.09 18.87
C GLY A 379 5.08 -4.45 19.50
N TYR A 380 6.12 -4.31 18.71
CA TYR A 380 7.30 -3.53 19.05
C TYR A 380 7.74 -2.74 17.82
N GLU A 381 8.08 -1.47 18.02
CA GLU A 381 8.63 -0.59 17.00
C GLU A 381 9.84 0.12 17.59
N TYR A 382 10.95 0.09 16.85
CA TYR A 382 12.11 0.92 17.09
C TYR A 382 12.30 1.84 15.90
N ALA A 383 12.13 3.14 16.14
CA ALA A 383 12.24 4.18 15.13
C ALA A 383 13.41 5.10 15.40
N ARG A 384 14.05 5.55 14.33
CA ARG A 384 15.06 6.59 14.35
C ARG A 384 14.72 7.62 13.29
N TYR A 385 14.67 8.88 13.71
CA TYR A 385 14.47 10.04 12.84
C TYR A 385 15.69 10.94 12.94
N PHE A 386 16.19 11.37 11.80
CA PHE A 386 17.30 12.30 11.69
C PHE A 386 16.92 13.44 10.78
N ASN A 387 17.38 14.64 11.12
CA ASN A 387 17.27 15.82 10.29
C ASN A 387 18.51 16.69 10.49
N SER A 388 19.08 17.17 9.36
CA SER A 388 20.10 18.20 9.32
C SER A 388 19.61 19.26 8.33
N THR A 389 19.62 20.53 8.73
CA THR A 389 19.10 21.64 7.94
C THR A 389 20.04 22.81 8.02
N TYR A 390 20.64 23.17 6.89
CA TYR A 390 21.23 24.48 6.66
C TYR A 390 20.30 25.26 5.72
N ASN A 391 19.89 26.46 6.12
CA ASN A 391 19.03 27.31 5.28
C ASN A 391 19.39 28.79 5.47
N ASN A 392 19.89 29.41 4.40
CA ASN A 392 20.21 30.83 4.34
C ASN A 392 19.03 31.58 3.70
N ILE A 393 18.27 32.27 4.51
CA ILE A 393 17.06 32.99 4.12
C ILE A 393 17.23 34.48 4.37
N THR A 394 16.44 35.30 3.67
CA THR A 394 16.42 36.75 3.90
C THR A 394 15.15 37.11 4.69
N ILE A 395 15.32 37.69 5.87
CA ILE A 395 14.23 38.18 6.70
C ILE A 395 14.38 39.70 6.82
N GLN A 396 13.39 40.44 6.37
CA GLN A 396 13.39 41.93 6.38
C GLN A 396 14.65 42.53 5.73
N GLY A 397 15.13 41.92 4.66
CA GLY A 397 16.32 42.36 3.92
C GLY A 397 17.68 41.99 4.55
N GLN A 398 17.67 41.23 5.64
CA GLN A 398 18.90 40.77 6.31
C GLN A 398 19.04 39.22 6.10
N PRO A 399 20.25 38.74 5.79
CA PRO A 399 20.50 37.30 5.72
C PRO A 399 20.42 36.67 7.10
N VAL A 400 19.68 35.57 7.22
CA VAL A 400 19.56 34.76 8.43
C VAL A 400 19.88 33.33 8.10
N VAL A 401 20.86 32.76 8.79
CA VAL A 401 21.25 31.36 8.65
C VAL A 401 20.56 30.54 9.73
N ILE A 402 19.84 29.54 9.32
CA ILE A 402 19.28 28.49 10.16
C ILE A 402 20.14 27.25 9.94
N ASP A 403 20.82 26.80 10.99
CA ASP A 403 21.69 25.63 10.96
C ASP A 403 21.43 24.79 12.22
N TYR A 404 20.86 23.61 12.02
CA TYR A 404 20.56 22.72 13.14
C TYR A 404 20.55 21.24 12.71
N GLU A 405 20.82 20.39 13.68
CA GLU A 405 20.73 18.93 13.57
C GLU A 405 19.84 18.36 14.67
N SER A 406 19.03 17.38 14.35
CA SER A 406 18.21 16.66 15.33
C SER A 406 18.24 15.15 15.11
N ASN A 407 18.27 14.42 16.22
CA ASN A 407 18.14 12.97 16.26
C ASN A 407 17.08 12.58 17.28
N LEU A 408 16.14 11.74 16.86
CA LEU A 408 15.12 11.18 17.73
C LEU A 408 15.15 9.66 17.64
N TYR A 409 15.21 9.01 18.81
CA TYR A 409 15.11 7.56 18.95
C TYR A 409 13.85 7.25 19.74
N LEU A 410 13.04 6.34 19.23
CA LEU A 410 11.75 6.03 19.83
C LEU A 410 11.56 4.51 19.86
N SER A 411 11.27 3.97 21.04
CA SER A 411 10.85 2.59 21.23
C SER A 411 9.39 2.58 21.66
N LYS A 412 8.55 1.85 20.92
CA LYS A 412 7.12 1.70 21.22
C LYS A 412 6.79 0.23 21.44
N PHE A 413 6.08 -0.05 22.52
CA PHE A 413 5.54 -1.37 22.83
C PHE A 413 4.02 -1.30 22.80
N ALA A 414 3.39 -2.29 22.21
CA ALA A 414 1.95 -2.38 22.09
C ALA A 414 1.42 -3.69 22.63
N LEU A 415 0.30 -3.62 23.34
CA LEU A 415 -0.55 -4.74 23.69
C LEU A 415 -1.95 -4.47 23.16
N PHE A 416 -2.56 -5.47 22.53
CA PHE A 416 -3.91 -5.31 22.02
C PHE A 416 -4.70 -6.62 22.10
N SER A 417 -6.01 -6.46 22.24
CA SER A 417 -6.96 -7.55 22.16
C SER A 417 -8.28 -7.05 21.58
N GLN A 418 -8.97 -7.92 20.85
CA GLN A 418 -10.28 -7.63 20.29
C GLN A 418 -11.13 -8.90 20.35
N VAL A 419 -12.36 -8.75 20.82
CA VAL A 419 -13.35 -9.80 20.87
C VAL A 419 -14.54 -9.39 20.03
N SER A 420 -14.89 -10.22 19.06
CA SER A 420 -16.04 -10.01 18.19
C SER A 420 -16.98 -11.20 18.25
N LYS A 421 -18.27 -10.96 18.20
CA LYS A 421 -19.30 -12.00 18.24
C LYS A 421 -20.41 -11.68 17.27
N ASP A 422 -20.84 -12.67 16.51
CA ASP A 422 -22.10 -12.64 15.80
C ASP A 422 -23.23 -13.29 16.60
N TYR A 423 -24.42 -12.74 16.45
CA TYR A 423 -25.65 -13.23 17.07
C TYR A 423 -26.76 -13.29 16.01
N PHE A 424 -27.70 -14.21 16.22
CA PHE A 424 -28.90 -14.32 15.40
C PHE A 424 -28.60 -14.49 13.89
N ASN A 425 -27.65 -15.39 13.54
CA ASN A 425 -27.23 -15.62 12.17
C ASN A 425 -26.77 -14.31 11.47
N GLU A 426 -25.78 -13.65 12.07
CA GLU A 426 -25.15 -12.41 11.58
C GLU A 426 -26.06 -11.17 11.52
N LYS A 427 -27.27 -11.23 12.13
CA LYS A 427 -28.15 -10.05 12.22
C LYS A 427 -27.63 -8.99 13.19
N LEU A 428 -26.85 -9.40 14.20
CA LEU A 428 -26.19 -8.51 15.14
C LEU A 428 -24.72 -8.91 15.27
N LEU A 429 -23.82 -7.99 14.91
CA LEU A 429 -22.39 -8.13 15.09
C LEU A 429 -21.94 -7.17 16.18
N THR A 430 -21.23 -7.68 17.18
CA THR A 430 -20.61 -6.87 18.23
C THR A 430 -19.11 -7.05 18.20
N SER A 431 -18.38 -5.96 18.42
CA SER A 431 -16.92 -5.98 18.49
C SER A 431 -16.44 -5.03 19.57
N PHE A 432 -15.57 -5.50 20.43
CA PHE A 432 -14.92 -4.72 21.48
C PHE A 432 -13.43 -4.94 21.43
N GLY A 433 -12.67 -3.88 21.32
CA GLY A 433 -11.21 -3.89 21.24
C GLY A 433 -10.57 -2.97 22.28
N LEU A 434 -9.46 -3.42 22.82
CA LEU A 434 -8.58 -2.62 23.67
C LEU A 434 -7.18 -2.65 23.11
N ARG A 435 -6.52 -1.51 23.16
CA ARG A 435 -5.12 -1.35 22.82
C ARG A 435 -4.46 -0.37 23.79
N THR A 436 -3.23 -0.67 24.15
CA THR A 436 -2.36 0.25 24.88
C THR A 436 -0.99 0.26 24.23
N ASP A 437 -0.43 1.44 24.08
CA ASP A 437 0.90 1.69 23.53
C ASP A 437 1.72 2.43 24.57
N PHE A 438 2.98 2.00 24.75
CA PHE A 438 3.96 2.63 25.63
C PHE A 438 5.14 3.06 24.78
N SER A 439 5.61 4.28 24.99
CA SER A 439 6.81 4.82 24.33
C SER A 439 7.74 5.48 25.34
N ASN A 440 9.04 5.42 25.07
CA ASN A 440 10.05 6.20 25.78
C ASN A 440 10.10 7.65 25.25
#